data_f4593ab33c3406e9bcee3745cbae3bdb
#
_entry.id   f4593ab33c3406e9bcee3745cbae3bdb
#
_cell.length_a   1.000
_cell.length_b   1.000
_cell.length_c   1.000
_cell.angle_alpha   90.00
_cell.angle_beta   90.00
_cell.angle_gamma   90.00
#
_symmetry.space_group_name_H-M   'P 1'
#
loop_
_entity.id
_entity.type
_entity.pdbx_description
1 polymer ?
#
loop_
_entity_poly.entity_id
_entity_poly.type
_entity_poly.pdbx_seq_one_letter_code
_entity_poly.pdbx_strand_id
1 'polypeptide(L)' 'MKIWQCIVCGYVYDEAKGDPEHGIAPGTRWADVPESWECPDCGVAKMDFEMVEAAAAA' A
#
# COMPACT_ATOMS: atom_id res chain seq x y z
N MET A 1 4.26 -3.77 -11.22
CA MET A 1 4.33 -3.55 -9.78
C MET A 1 3.06 -4.09 -9.13
N LYS A 2 3.12 -4.35 -7.85
CA LYS A 2 2.01 -5.02 -7.16
C LYS A 2 1.09 -4.03 -6.49
N ILE A 3 -0.09 -4.53 -6.15
CA ILE A 3 -1.08 -3.75 -5.41
C ILE A 3 -1.34 -4.44 -4.09
N TRP A 4 -1.42 -3.65 -3.03
CA TRP A 4 -1.65 -4.14 -1.68
C TRP A 4 -2.90 -3.50 -1.13
N GLN A 5 -3.77 -4.29 -0.53
CA GLN A 5 -5.05 -3.80 -0.04
C GLN A 5 -5.19 -4.00 1.45
N CYS A 6 -5.65 -2.95 2.13
CA CYS A 6 -5.95 -3.03 3.56
C CYS A 6 -7.14 -3.96 3.77
N ILE A 7 -6.98 -4.95 4.61
CA ILE A 7 -8.06 -5.92 4.86
C ILE A 7 -9.10 -5.38 5.82
N VAL A 8 -8.86 -4.22 6.41
CA VAL A 8 -9.79 -3.61 7.36
C VAL A 8 -10.73 -2.64 6.67
N CYS A 9 -10.19 -1.71 5.88
CA CYS A 9 -11.02 -0.67 5.27
C CYS A 9 -11.04 -0.70 3.73
N GLY A 10 -10.19 -1.51 3.12
CA GLY A 10 -10.19 -1.61 1.66
C GLY A 10 -9.30 -0.60 0.95
N TYR A 11 -8.54 0.19 1.70
CA TYR A 11 -7.59 1.12 1.09
C TYR A 11 -6.59 0.37 0.22
N VAL A 12 -6.26 0.93 -0.94
CA VAL A 12 -5.35 0.28 -1.88
C VAL A 12 -4.05 1.05 -1.96
N TYR A 13 -2.94 0.35 -1.71
CA TYR A 13 -1.61 0.88 -1.95
C TYR A 13 -1.09 0.32 -3.26
N ASP A 14 -0.89 1.19 -4.25
CA ASP A 14 -0.36 0.81 -5.54
C ASP A 14 1.12 1.16 -5.56
N GLU A 15 1.98 0.17 -5.72
CA GLU A 15 3.42 0.40 -5.70
C GLU A 15 3.86 1.41 -6.76
N ALA A 16 3.19 1.44 -7.89
CA ALA A 16 3.52 2.37 -8.95
C ALA A 16 3.19 3.82 -8.58
N LYS A 17 2.18 4.02 -7.76
CA LYS A 17 1.74 5.36 -7.37
C LYS A 17 2.34 5.82 -6.06
N GLY A 18 2.68 4.88 -5.18
CA GLY A 18 3.18 5.22 -3.86
C GLY A 18 2.14 5.93 -3.01
N ASP A 19 2.61 6.70 -2.07
CA ASP A 19 1.77 7.51 -1.20
C ASP A 19 2.53 8.78 -0.85
N PRO A 20 2.70 9.69 -1.84
CA PRO A 20 3.54 10.89 -1.63
C PRO A 20 3.07 11.78 -0.50
N GLU A 21 1.77 11.81 -0.25
CA GLU A 21 1.23 12.62 0.84
C GLU A 21 1.73 12.16 2.20
N HIS A 22 2.14 10.91 2.29
CA HIS A 22 2.63 10.34 3.54
C HIS A 22 4.09 9.90 3.42
N GLY A 23 4.81 10.50 2.47
CA GLY A 23 6.24 10.31 2.38
C GLY A 23 6.69 9.08 1.60
N ILE A 24 5.80 8.44 0.85
CA ILE A 24 6.14 7.25 0.07
C ILE A 24 6.18 7.63 -1.40
N ALA A 25 7.38 7.67 -1.96
CA ALA A 25 7.52 8.08 -3.35
C ALA A 25 6.88 7.08 -4.31
N PRO A 26 6.37 7.55 -5.46
CA PRO A 26 5.87 6.63 -6.49
C PRO A 26 6.97 5.64 -6.88
N GLY A 27 6.58 4.38 -7.07
CA GLY A 27 7.53 3.35 -7.42
C GLY A 27 8.15 2.64 -6.23
N THR A 28 7.74 2.98 -5.00
CA THR A 28 8.26 2.33 -3.81
C THR A 28 7.58 0.97 -3.66
N ARG A 29 8.39 -0.10 -3.63
CA ARG A 29 7.85 -1.43 -3.43
C ARG A 29 7.42 -1.60 -1.98
N TRP A 30 6.45 -2.50 -1.77
CA TRP A 30 5.91 -2.74 -0.44
C TRP A 30 7.00 -3.04 0.59
N ALA A 31 7.99 -3.83 0.20
CA ALA A 31 9.07 -4.18 1.11
C ALA A 31 9.88 -2.96 1.55
N ASP A 32 9.88 -1.90 0.75
CA ASP A 32 10.62 -0.70 1.04
C ASP A 32 9.79 0.35 1.77
N VAL A 33 8.50 0.13 1.92
CA VAL A 33 7.64 1.02 2.71
C VAL A 33 8.00 0.85 4.17
N PRO A 34 8.27 1.95 4.91
CA PRO A 34 8.66 1.84 6.31
C PRO A 34 7.62 1.11 7.15
N GLU A 35 8.09 0.36 8.14
CA GLU A 35 7.17 -0.34 9.04
C GLU A 35 6.31 0.64 9.83
N SER A 36 6.76 1.87 9.96
CA SER A 36 5.99 2.89 10.68
C SER A 36 4.85 3.46 9.86
N TRP A 37 4.83 3.19 8.55
CA TRP A 37 3.74 3.65 7.71
C TRP A 37 2.46 2.92 8.07
N GLU A 38 1.37 3.67 8.14
CA GLU A 38 0.08 3.12 8.50
C GLU A 38 -0.93 3.47 7.41
N CYS A 39 -2.00 2.68 7.36
CA CYS A 39 -3.07 2.94 6.41
C CYS A 39 -3.58 4.37 6.62
N PRO A 40 -3.54 5.22 5.58
CA PRO A 40 -3.99 6.60 5.75
C PRO A 40 -5.50 6.72 5.96
N ASP A 41 -6.21 5.65 5.74
CA ASP A 41 -7.67 5.65 5.83
C ASP A 41 -8.16 5.18 7.20
N CYS A 42 -7.57 4.11 7.72
CA CYS A 42 -8.04 3.53 8.99
C CYS A 42 -6.95 3.41 10.06
N GLY A 43 -5.69 3.64 9.70
CA GLY A 43 -4.61 3.69 10.68
C GLY A 43 -4.01 2.36 11.09
N VAL A 44 -4.35 1.26 10.42
CA VAL A 44 -3.76 -0.02 10.77
C VAL A 44 -2.36 -0.15 10.18
N ALA A 45 -1.57 -1.06 10.74
CA ALA A 45 -0.20 -1.27 10.31
C ALA A 45 -0.14 -2.04 8.99
N LYS A 46 1.07 -2.08 8.42
CA LYS A 46 1.29 -2.80 7.16
C LYS A 46 0.87 -4.27 7.24
N MET A 47 0.96 -4.87 8.41
CA MET A 47 0.63 -6.29 8.56
C MET A 47 -0.85 -6.58 8.26
N ASP A 48 -1.67 -5.56 8.25
CA ASP A 48 -3.09 -5.72 7.94
C ASP A 48 -3.39 -5.48 6.47
N PHE A 49 -2.38 -5.57 5.63
CA PHE A 49 -2.53 -5.50 4.18
C PHE A 49 -2.25 -6.86 3.56
N GLU A 50 -2.88 -7.13 2.43
CA GLU A 50 -2.59 -8.33 1.67
C GLU A 50 -2.29 -7.97 0.23
N MET A 51 -1.46 -8.77 -0.42
CA MET A 51 -1.10 -8.54 -1.82
C MET A 51 -2.26 -8.92 -2.70
N VAL A 52 -2.59 -8.04 -3.63
CA VAL A 52 -3.68 -8.24 -4.58
C VAL A 52 -3.11 -8.17 -5.98
N GLU A 53 -3.46 -9.12 -6.79
CA GLU A 53 -2.98 -9.16 -8.18
C GLU A 53 -3.83 -8.33 -9.11
N ALA A 54 -4.62 -7.44 -8.55
CA ALA A 54 -5.56 -6.65 -9.33
C ALA A 54 -4.89 -5.85 -10.42
N ALA A 55 -3.67 -5.42 -10.17
CA ALA A 55 -2.94 -4.66 -11.18
C ALA A 55 -2.77 -5.46 -12.45
N ALA A 56 -2.62 -6.76 -12.31
CA ALA A 56 -2.44 -7.61 -13.46
C ALA A 56 -3.69 -7.65 -14.32
N ALA A 57 -4.80 -7.41 -13.74
CA ALA A 57 -6.06 -7.44 -14.47
C ALA A 57 -6.25 -6.20 -15.33
N ALA A 58 -5.53 -5.18 -15.04
CA ALA A 58 -5.60 -3.98 -15.85
C ALA A 58 -4.80 -4.17 -17.15
#